data_13dffce7756075b62ce508a5aa92cdc8
#
_entry.id   13dffce7756075b62ce508a5aa92cdc8
#
_cell.length_a   1.000
_cell.length_b   1.000
_cell.length_c   1.000
_cell.angle_alpha   90.00
_cell.angle_beta   90.00
_cell.angle_gamma   90.00
#
_symmetry.space_group_name_H-M   'P 1'
#
loop_
_entity.id
_entity.type
_entity.pdbx_description
1 polymer ?
#
loop_
_entity_poly.entity_id
_entity_poly.type
_entity_poly.pdbx_seq_one_letter_code
_entity_poly.pdbx_strand_id
1 'polypeptide(L)'
;LARLGAPSDSDCEIRFCLSQGEDDAWEERIEGIIRSEGLYEANKMLRFLDTGDMDWGKLTAAVELTDAKSAANIGAVAEHLGEFAYIPDAKSESDVGHFLVDNVEEYAMNIEMEEYFDFSGFGEYFAEEHDGQFVSGGFVYFDSDRSLDEFLEELESEDEGMDMGGM
;
A
#
# COMPACT_ATOMS: atom_id res chain seq x y z
N LEU A 1 6.87 -26.29 -11.26
CA LEU A 1 7.95 -26.15 -12.25
C LEU A 1 8.24 -27.42 -13.00
N ALA A 2 8.21 -28.57 -12.32
CA ALA A 2 8.35 -29.86 -12.99
C ALA A 2 7.32 -30.10 -14.10
N ARG A 3 6.12 -29.56 -13.93
CA ARG A 3 5.05 -29.62 -14.96
C ARG A 3 5.35 -28.76 -16.18
N LEU A 4 6.22 -27.77 -16.04
CA LEU A 4 6.65 -26.90 -17.11
C LEU A 4 7.92 -27.41 -17.81
N GLY A 5 8.45 -28.54 -17.35
CA GLY A 5 9.65 -29.15 -17.89
C GLY A 5 10.95 -28.55 -17.40
N ALA A 6 10.90 -27.63 -16.43
CA ALA A 6 12.11 -27.06 -15.82
C ALA A 6 12.71 -28.05 -14.82
N PRO A 7 14.02 -28.32 -14.86
CA PRO A 7 14.64 -29.29 -13.97
C PRO A 7 14.84 -28.81 -12.54
N SER A 8 14.90 -27.50 -12.32
CA SER A 8 14.99 -26.90 -10.98
C SER A 8 14.58 -25.43 -11.02
N ASP A 9 14.31 -24.87 -9.84
CA ASP A 9 13.94 -23.46 -9.69
C ASP A 9 15.07 -22.52 -10.12
N SER A 10 16.32 -22.95 -9.98
CA SER A 10 17.49 -22.16 -10.36
C SER A 10 17.66 -21.97 -11.87
N ASP A 11 16.98 -22.82 -12.65
CA ASP A 11 17.02 -22.72 -14.11
C ASP A 11 15.89 -21.87 -14.69
N CYS A 12 15.07 -21.30 -13.83
CA CYS A 12 13.94 -20.48 -14.21
C CYS A 12 14.24 -19.01 -13.96
N GLU A 13 14.07 -18.20 -14.98
CA GLU A 13 14.05 -16.74 -14.84
C GLU A 13 12.59 -16.31 -14.76
N ILE A 14 12.22 -15.72 -13.63
CA ILE A 14 10.86 -15.24 -13.43
C ILE A 14 10.80 -13.77 -13.86
N ARG A 15 9.95 -13.50 -14.83
CA ARG A 15 9.71 -12.14 -15.32
C ARG A 15 8.25 -11.79 -15.14
N PHE A 16 8.02 -10.60 -14.63
CA PHE A 16 6.69 -10.02 -14.56
C PHE A 16 6.78 -8.55 -14.96
N CYS A 17 5.68 -8.03 -15.44
CA CYS A 17 5.59 -6.65 -15.88
C CYS A 17 4.32 -6.05 -15.32
N LEU A 18 4.46 -4.93 -14.65
CA LEU A 18 3.34 -4.12 -14.20
C LEU A 18 3.13 -2.97 -15.18
N SER A 19 1.90 -2.74 -15.55
CA SER A 19 1.54 -1.76 -16.57
C SER A 19 1.69 -0.29 -16.13
N GLN A 20 1.98 -0.06 -14.85
CA GLN A 20 1.96 1.27 -14.26
C GLN A 20 3.33 1.85 -13.91
N GLY A 21 4.43 1.21 -14.32
CA GLY A 21 5.78 1.75 -14.10
C GLY A 21 6.33 1.64 -12.68
N GLU A 22 5.74 0.80 -11.86
CA GLU A 22 6.15 0.53 -10.47
C GLU A 22 6.98 -0.76 -10.35
N ASP A 23 7.60 -1.16 -11.46
CA ASP A 23 8.15 -2.50 -11.64
C ASP A 23 9.26 -2.87 -10.63
N ASP A 24 10.20 -1.96 -10.37
CA ASP A 24 11.38 -2.28 -9.54
C ASP A 24 11.03 -2.61 -8.08
N ALA A 25 10.16 -1.81 -7.46
CA ALA A 25 9.76 -2.02 -6.07
C ALA A 25 8.92 -3.30 -5.90
N TRP A 26 8.04 -3.56 -6.85
CA TRP A 26 7.21 -4.76 -6.84
C TRP A 26 8.02 -6.01 -7.17
N GLU A 27 9.01 -5.91 -8.06
CA GLU A 27 9.93 -7.00 -8.37
C GLU A 27 10.60 -7.52 -7.10
N GLU A 28 11.19 -6.65 -6.31
CA GLU A 28 11.84 -7.01 -5.05
C GLU A 28 10.87 -7.67 -4.06
N ARG A 29 9.65 -7.12 -3.92
CA ARG A 29 8.61 -7.68 -3.06
C ARG A 29 8.19 -9.08 -3.48
N ILE A 30 7.96 -9.27 -4.76
CA ILE A 30 7.54 -10.55 -5.33
C ILE A 30 8.64 -11.60 -5.18
N GLU A 31 9.89 -11.23 -5.44
CA GLU A 31 11.03 -12.11 -5.21
C GLU A 31 11.13 -12.53 -3.73
N GLY A 32 10.91 -11.61 -2.80
CA GLY A 32 10.89 -11.90 -1.38
C GLY A 32 9.81 -12.91 -1.01
N ILE A 33 8.61 -12.77 -1.58
CA ILE A 33 7.51 -13.73 -1.37
C ILE A 33 7.86 -15.09 -1.96
N ILE A 34 8.41 -15.13 -3.16
CA ILE A 34 8.82 -16.41 -3.79
C ILE A 34 9.84 -17.14 -2.93
N ARG A 35 10.81 -16.42 -2.36
CA ARG A 35 11.84 -17.01 -1.49
C ARG A 35 11.28 -17.53 -0.17
N SER A 36 10.34 -16.80 0.43
CA SER A 36 9.81 -17.13 1.76
C SER A 36 8.58 -18.03 1.72
N GLU A 37 7.73 -17.89 0.71
CA GLU A 37 6.41 -18.56 0.65
C GLU A 37 6.25 -19.45 -0.60
N GLY A 38 7.08 -19.26 -1.60
CA GLY A 38 7.06 -20.04 -2.84
C GLY A 38 6.33 -19.37 -4.00
N LEU A 39 6.58 -19.89 -5.19
CA LEU A 39 6.02 -19.38 -6.44
C LEU A 39 4.49 -19.46 -6.49
N TYR A 40 3.92 -20.48 -5.89
CA TYR A 40 2.46 -20.67 -5.89
C TYR A 40 1.75 -19.53 -5.16
N GLU A 41 2.22 -19.17 -3.96
CA GLU A 41 1.63 -18.09 -3.17
C GLU A 41 1.82 -16.72 -3.85
N ALA A 42 2.99 -16.47 -4.43
CA ALA A 42 3.24 -15.25 -5.19
C ALA A 42 2.28 -15.14 -6.39
N ASN A 43 2.11 -16.21 -7.14
CA ASN A 43 1.20 -16.23 -8.29
C ASN A 43 -0.27 -16.07 -7.89
N LYS A 44 -0.67 -16.70 -6.80
CA LYS A 44 -2.02 -16.56 -6.24
C LYS A 44 -2.31 -15.11 -5.84
N MET A 45 -1.37 -14.47 -5.14
CA MET A 45 -1.46 -13.06 -4.78
C MET A 45 -1.58 -12.17 -6.02
N LEU A 46 -0.70 -12.36 -7.01
CA LEU A 46 -0.72 -11.55 -8.24
C LEU A 46 -2.04 -11.68 -9.00
N ARG A 47 -2.61 -12.87 -9.07
CA ARG A 47 -3.93 -13.08 -9.68
C ARG A 47 -5.04 -12.38 -8.93
N PHE A 48 -4.95 -12.36 -7.61
CA PHE A 48 -5.90 -11.62 -6.76
C PHE A 48 -5.80 -10.11 -7.00
N LEU A 49 -4.59 -9.59 -7.17
CA LEU A 49 -4.35 -8.17 -7.40
C LEU A 49 -4.68 -7.72 -8.83
N ASP A 50 -4.64 -8.63 -9.80
CA ASP A 50 -4.90 -8.34 -11.21
C ASP A 50 -6.40 -8.27 -11.51
N THR A 51 -7.06 -7.25 -10.99
CA THR A 51 -8.51 -7.05 -11.17
C THR A 51 -8.86 -6.12 -12.34
N GLY A 52 -7.86 -5.51 -12.98
CA GLY A 52 -8.06 -4.51 -14.01
C GLY A 52 -8.39 -3.12 -13.48
N ASP A 53 -8.96 -3.02 -12.30
CA ASP A 53 -9.34 -1.76 -11.65
C ASP A 53 -8.43 -1.37 -10.48
N MET A 54 -7.34 -2.11 -10.27
CA MET A 54 -6.43 -1.87 -9.17
C MET A 54 -5.69 -0.54 -9.31
N ASP A 55 -5.80 0.31 -8.29
CA ASP A 55 -4.97 1.50 -8.15
C ASP A 55 -3.61 1.10 -7.55
N TRP A 56 -2.66 0.81 -8.43
CA TRP A 56 -1.34 0.33 -8.05
C TRP A 56 -0.54 1.36 -7.24
N GLY A 57 -0.71 2.65 -7.53
CA GLY A 57 -0.06 3.72 -6.76
C GLY A 57 -0.53 3.73 -5.31
N LYS A 58 -1.84 3.67 -5.11
CA LYS A 58 -2.45 3.62 -3.79
C LYS A 58 -2.10 2.32 -3.05
N LEU A 59 -2.12 1.18 -3.75
CA LEU A 59 -1.74 -0.10 -3.17
C LEU A 59 -0.28 -0.10 -2.72
N THR A 60 0.62 0.39 -3.55
CA THR A 60 2.05 0.52 -3.20
C THR A 60 2.23 1.38 -1.96
N ALA A 61 1.55 2.53 -1.90
CA ALA A 61 1.58 3.43 -0.76
C ALA A 61 1.04 2.75 0.52
N ALA A 62 -0.08 2.04 0.42
CA ALA A 62 -0.67 1.33 1.55
C ALA A 62 0.22 0.18 2.05
N VAL A 63 0.87 -0.54 1.14
CA VAL A 63 1.84 -1.60 1.49
C VAL A 63 3.06 -0.99 2.20
N GLU A 64 3.55 0.15 1.75
CA GLU A 64 4.64 0.86 2.43
C GLU A 64 4.24 1.33 3.83
N LEU A 65 3.04 1.89 3.98
CA LEU A 65 2.51 2.35 5.28
C LEU A 65 2.39 1.21 6.29
N THR A 66 1.90 0.07 5.86
CA THR A 66 1.66 -1.10 6.72
C THR A 66 2.87 -2.01 6.87
N ASP A 67 3.93 -1.80 6.09
CA ASP A 67 5.11 -2.67 6.01
C ASP A 67 4.72 -4.14 5.74
N ALA A 68 3.66 -4.35 4.96
CA ALA A 68 3.17 -5.68 4.59
C ALA A 68 4.17 -6.37 3.67
N LYS A 69 4.58 -7.59 4.03
CA LYS A 69 5.63 -8.34 3.32
C LYS A 69 5.17 -9.70 2.81
N SER A 70 4.23 -10.33 3.51
CA SER A 70 3.71 -11.64 3.10
C SER A 70 2.62 -11.49 2.04
N ALA A 71 2.42 -12.55 1.25
CA ALA A 71 1.33 -12.59 0.26
C ALA A 71 -0.03 -12.38 0.93
N ALA A 72 -0.25 -12.98 2.10
CA ALA A 72 -1.48 -12.83 2.87
C ALA A 72 -1.72 -11.37 3.31
N ASN A 73 -0.69 -10.71 3.84
CA ASN A 73 -0.79 -9.33 4.31
C ASN A 73 -0.97 -8.34 3.16
N ILE A 74 -0.25 -8.51 2.08
CA ILE A 74 -0.43 -7.66 0.87
C ILE A 74 -1.83 -7.85 0.30
N GLY A 75 -2.33 -9.08 0.25
CA GLY A 75 -3.69 -9.39 -0.17
C GLY A 75 -4.75 -8.73 0.72
N ALA A 76 -4.54 -8.75 2.04
CA ALA A 76 -5.44 -8.11 3.00
C ALA A 76 -5.43 -6.58 2.85
N VAL A 77 -4.27 -5.97 2.65
CA VAL A 77 -4.17 -4.53 2.36
C VAL A 77 -4.94 -4.17 1.09
N ALA A 78 -4.80 -4.97 0.04
CA ALA A 78 -5.53 -4.77 -1.21
C ALA A 78 -7.05 -4.91 -1.03
N GLU A 79 -7.48 -5.87 -0.24
CA GLU A 79 -8.90 -6.10 0.08
C GLU A 79 -9.50 -4.92 0.84
N HIS A 80 -8.72 -4.29 1.71
CA HIS A 80 -9.12 -3.13 2.52
C HIS A 80 -8.60 -1.79 1.95
N LEU A 81 -8.25 -1.74 0.68
CA LEU A 81 -7.68 -0.53 0.06
C LEU A 81 -8.60 0.69 0.16
N GLY A 82 -9.90 0.49 0.26
CA GLY A 82 -10.88 1.54 0.49
C GLY A 82 -10.75 2.27 1.83
N GLU A 83 -10.07 1.65 2.81
CA GLU A 83 -9.81 2.26 4.12
C GLU A 83 -8.53 3.12 4.12
N PHE A 84 -7.80 3.16 3.02
CA PHE A 84 -6.62 4.01 2.84
C PHE A 84 -6.96 5.18 1.92
N ALA A 85 -6.30 6.30 2.14
CA ALA A 85 -6.35 7.44 1.24
C ALA A 85 -4.92 7.80 0.80
N TYR A 86 -4.77 8.20 -0.45
CA TYR A 86 -3.47 8.43 -1.06
C TYR A 86 -3.47 9.76 -1.80
N ILE A 87 -2.45 10.57 -1.50
CA ILE A 87 -2.22 11.85 -2.16
C ILE A 87 -0.96 11.70 -3.02
N PRO A 88 -1.10 11.49 -4.33
CA PRO A 88 0.05 11.30 -5.21
C PRO A 88 0.90 12.57 -5.29
N ASP A 89 2.21 12.39 -5.45
CA ASP A 89 3.19 13.46 -5.63
C ASP A 89 3.37 14.45 -4.47
N ALA A 90 2.71 14.25 -3.34
CA ALA A 90 2.92 15.06 -2.14
C ALA A 90 4.29 14.76 -1.52
N LYS A 91 5.09 15.78 -1.31
CA LYS A 91 6.47 15.66 -0.81
C LYS A 91 6.71 16.40 0.51
N SER A 92 5.74 17.19 0.95
CA SER A 92 5.83 17.97 2.17
C SER A 92 4.47 18.10 2.84
N GLU A 93 4.47 18.45 4.11
CA GLU A 93 3.26 18.75 4.88
C GLU A 93 2.44 19.87 4.22
N SER A 94 3.11 20.84 3.62
CA SER A 94 2.45 21.91 2.87
C SER A 94 1.67 21.38 1.67
N ASP A 95 2.24 20.40 0.93
CA ASP A 95 1.55 19.77 -0.19
C ASP A 95 0.29 19.03 0.27
N VAL A 96 0.38 18.36 1.41
CA VAL A 96 -0.77 17.67 2.04
C VAL A 96 -1.83 18.68 2.43
N GLY A 97 -1.45 19.76 3.11
CA GLY A 97 -2.38 20.82 3.51
C GLY A 97 -3.09 21.46 2.32
N HIS A 98 -2.37 21.79 1.26
CA HIS A 98 -2.96 22.32 0.03
C HIS A 98 -3.94 21.35 -0.62
N PHE A 99 -3.53 20.09 -0.74
CA PHE A 99 -4.40 19.06 -1.33
C PHE A 99 -5.72 18.92 -0.57
N LEU A 100 -5.66 18.88 0.76
CA LEU A 100 -6.85 18.75 1.61
C LEU A 100 -7.80 19.92 1.44
N VAL A 101 -7.29 21.14 1.47
CA VAL A 101 -8.10 22.35 1.30
C VAL A 101 -8.73 22.42 -0.10
N ASP A 102 -8.00 22.00 -1.12
CA ASP A 102 -8.46 22.07 -2.52
C ASP A 102 -9.44 20.94 -2.89
N ASN A 103 -9.33 19.77 -2.25
CA ASN A 103 -10.02 18.57 -2.70
C ASN A 103 -11.01 17.98 -1.69
N VAL A 104 -10.90 18.34 -0.40
CA VAL A 104 -11.79 17.84 0.65
C VAL A 104 -12.76 18.94 1.06
N GLU A 105 -14.03 18.75 0.75
CA GLU A 105 -15.08 19.74 0.98
C GLU A 105 -15.14 20.23 2.44
N GLU A 106 -14.88 19.35 3.38
CA GLU A 106 -14.86 19.66 4.82
C GLU A 106 -13.81 20.73 5.19
N TYR A 107 -12.70 20.78 4.46
CA TYR A 107 -11.60 21.72 4.71
C TYR A 107 -11.57 22.89 3.74
N ALA A 108 -12.53 22.97 2.82
CA ALA A 108 -12.60 24.07 1.86
C ALA A 108 -12.70 25.42 2.57
N MET A 109 -11.90 26.37 2.11
CA MET A 109 -11.88 27.72 2.67
C MET A 109 -11.97 28.78 1.57
N ASN A 110 -12.24 30.02 1.97
CA ASN A 110 -12.27 31.15 1.06
C ASN A 110 -10.85 31.48 0.60
N ILE A 111 -10.67 31.76 -0.70
CA ILE A 111 -9.40 32.13 -1.33
C ILE A 111 -8.68 33.28 -0.57
N GLU A 112 -9.44 34.23 -0.05
CA GLU A 112 -8.87 35.35 0.72
C GLU A 112 -8.24 34.89 2.05
N MET A 113 -8.70 33.77 2.60
CA MET A 113 -8.19 33.17 3.84
C MET A 113 -6.95 32.32 3.60
N GLU A 114 -6.83 31.74 2.42
CA GLU A 114 -5.69 30.86 2.07
C GLU A 114 -4.34 31.57 2.20
N GLU A 115 -4.28 32.87 1.87
CA GLU A 115 -3.06 33.66 1.98
C GLU A 115 -2.49 33.70 3.40
N TYR A 116 -3.33 33.53 4.42
CA TYR A 116 -2.96 33.59 5.83
C TYR A 116 -2.95 32.21 6.51
N PHE A 117 -3.23 31.16 5.78
CA PHE A 117 -3.37 29.82 6.35
C PHE A 117 -2.03 29.09 6.38
N ASP A 118 -1.75 28.43 7.50
CA ASP A 118 -0.55 27.61 7.67
C ASP A 118 -0.80 26.19 7.13
N PHE A 119 -0.60 26.02 5.83
CA PHE A 119 -0.78 24.73 5.16
C PHE A 119 0.18 23.67 5.68
N SER A 120 1.40 24.04 6.01
CA SER A 120 2.40 23.11 6.56
C SER A 120 1.98 22.58 7.93
N GLY A 121 1.61 23.50 8.83
CA GLY A 121 1.12 23.13 10.17
C GLY A 121 -0.14 22.28 10.11
N PHE A 122 -1.05 22.59 9.19
CA PHE A 122 -2.26 21.79 8.99
C PHE A 122 -1.94 20.39 8.46
N GLY A 123 -1.04 20.28 7.49
CA GLY A 123 -0.60 18.98 6.95
C GLY A 123 0.09 18.12 8.01
N GLU A 124 0.95 18.72 8.85
CA GLU A 124 1.59 18.04 9.97
C GLU A 124 0.56 17.52 10.98
N TYR A 125 -0.37 18.37 11.40
CA TYR A 125 -1.46 17.98 12.31
C TYR A 125 -2.29 16.84 11.72
N PHE A 126 -2.65 16.94 10.44
CA PHE A 126 -3.44 15.93 9.76
C PHE A 126 -2.70 14.58 9.70
N ALA A 127 -1.41 14.61 9.41
CA ALA A 127 -0.59 13.40 9.37
C ALA A 127 -0.57 12.69 10.73
N GLU A 128 -0.44 13.43 11.82
CA GLU A 128 -0.46 12.88 13.17
C GLU A 128 -1.83 12.27 13.54
N GLU A 129 -2.91 12.97 13.21
CA GLU A 129 -4.28 12.52 13.55
C GLU A 129 -4.74 11.30 12.75
N HIS A 130 -4.21 11.10 11.55
CA HIS A 130 -4.64 10.02 10.64
C HIS A 130 -3.56 8.95 10.37
N ASP A 131 -2.53 8.89 11.20
CA ASP A 131 -1.41 7.94 11.04
C ASP A 131 -0.78 8.02 9.64
N GLY A 132 -0.72 9.22 9.07
CA GLY A 132 -0.23 9.46 7.73
C GLY A 132 1.29 9.40 7.62
N GLN A 133 1.79 8.99 6.46
CA GLN A 133 3.21 8.86 6.20
C GLN A 133 3.53 9.25 4.76
N PHE A 134 4.69 9.90 4.58
CA PHE A 134 5.26 10.11 3.26
C PHE A 134 5.90 8.80 2.77
N VAL A 135 5.56 8.43 1.55
CA VAL A 135 6.07 7.23 0.89
C VAL A 135 6.71 7.64 -0.45
N SER A 136 7.30 6.70 -1.18
CA SER A 136 8.01 6.99 -2.42
C SER A 136 7.18 7.73 -3.47
N GLY A 137 5.88 7.45 -3.55
CA GLY A 137 4.99 8.05 -4.56
C GLY A 137 4.18 9.26 -4.08
N GLY A 138 4.19 9.56 -2.78
CA GLY A 138 3.38 10.66 -2.24
C GLY A 138 3.11 10.52 -0.75
N PHE A 139 1.88 10.81 -0.32
CA PHE A 139 1.45 10.73 1.07
C PHE A 139 0.27 9.77 1.17
N VAL A 140 0.30 8.87 2.16
CA VAL A 140 -0.76 7.91 2.43
C VAL A 140 -1.20 8.01 3.89
N TYR A 141 -2.50 7.85 4.14
CA TYR A 141 -3.05 7.81 5.48
C TYR A 141 -4.16 6.78 5.58
N PHE A 142 -4.50 6.39 6.81
CA PHE A 142 -5.56 5.44 7.07
C PHE A 142 -6.85 6.22 7.37
N ASP A 143 -7.87 6.02 6.55
CA ASP A 143 -9.14 6.73 6.62
C ASP A 143 -10.28 5.74 6.87
N SER A 144 -10.42 5.33 8.13
CA SER A 144 -11.37 4.31 8.55
C SER A 144 -11.93 4.65 9.93
N ASP A 145 -13.04 4.02 10.29
CA ASP A 145 -13.64 4.13 11.62
C ASP A 145 -12.79 3.45 12.71
N ARG A 146 -11.87 2.57 12.30
CA ARG A 146 -10.91 1.91 13.19
C ARG A 146 -9.51 2.54 13.04
N SER A 147 -8.64 2.32 14.02
CA SER A 147 -7.27 2.82 13.95
C SER A 147 -6.39 1.96 13.05
N LEU A 148 -5.28 2.53 12.57
CA LEU A 148 -4.28 1.79 11.82
C LEU A 148 -3.69 0.65 12.67
N ASP A 149 -3.48 0.88 13.98
CA ASP A 149 -2.96 -0.12 14.90
C ASP A 149 -3.88 -1.36 14.97
N GLU A 150 -5.18 -1.16 15.03
CA GLU A 150 -6.16 -2.25 15.00
C GLU A 150 -6.08 -3.06 13.70
N PHE A 151 -5.89 -2.37 12.57
CA PHE A 151 -5.71 -3.03 11.28
C PHE A 151 -4.41 -3.84 11.24
N LEU A 152 -3.31 -3.28 11.75
CA LEU A 152 -2.01 -3.99 11.81
C LEU A 152 -2.06 -5.22 12.72
N GLU A 153 -2.76 -5.14 13.85
CA GLU A 153 -3.00 -6.29 14.73
C GLU A 153 -3.78 -7.40 14.01
N GLU A 154 -4.76 -7.02 13.20
CA GLU A 154 -5.52 -7.96 12.38
C GLU A 154 -4.61 -8.67 11.35
N LEU A 155 -3.69 -7.95 10.70
CA LEU A 155 -2.72 -8.53 9.78
C LEU A 155 -1.80 -9.55 10.47
N GLU A 156 -1.30 -9.24 11.66
CA GLU A 156 -0.48 -10.14 12.47
C GLU A 156 -1.26 -11.39 12.89
N SER A 157 -2.51 -11.22 13.27
CA SER A 157 -3.40 -12.32 13.65
C SER A 157 -3.70 -13.26 12.49
N GLU A 158 -3.89 -12.74 11.28
CA GLU A 158 -4.08 -13.55 10.07
C GLU A 158 -2.84 -14.37 9.74
N ASP A 159 -1.65 -13.78 9.87
CA ASP A 159 -0.37 -14.47 9.66
C ASP A 159 -0.18 -15.61 10.66
N GLU A 160 -0.43 -15.36 11.93
CA GLU A 160 -0.40 -16.38 12.98
C GLU A 160 -1.48 -17.47 12.77
N GLY A 161 -2.66 -17.06 12.34
CA GLY A 161 -3.76 -17.97 12.02
C GLY A 161 -3.43 -18.92 10.90
N MET A 162 -2.66 -18.51 9.91
CA MET A 162 -2.17 -19.38 8.84
C MET A 162 -1.20 -20.45 9.34
N ASP A 163 -0.28 -20.09 10.23
CA ASP A 163 0.64 -21.02 10.88
C ASP A 163 -0.11 -22.04 11.72
N MET A 164 -1.09 -21.63 12.48
CA MET A 164 -1.94 -22.49 13.28
C MET A 164 -2.82 -23.40 12.41
N GLY A 165 -3.28 -22.89 11.28
CA GLY A 165 -4.08 -23.66 10.33
C GLY A 165 -3.32 -24.83 9.70
N GLY A 166 -1.99 -24.79 9.70
CA GLY A 166 -1.12 -25.84 9.22
C GLY A 166 -0.95 -27.00 10.20
N MET A 167 -1.41 -26.85 11.40
CA MET A 167 -1.36 -27.87 12.42
C MET A 167 -2.63 -28.71 12.43
#